data_78a544f81c35fa5443ac5a7f77be85de
#
_entry.id   78a544f81c35fa5443ac5a7f77be85de
#
_cell.length_a   1.000
_cell.length_b   1.000
_cell.length_c   1.000
_cell.angle_alpha   90.00
_cell.angle_beta   90.00
_cell.angle_gamma   90.00
#
_symmetry.space_group_name_H-M   'P 1'
#
loop_
_entity.id
_entity.type
_entity.pdbx_description
1 polymer ?
#
loop_
_entity_poly.entity_id
_entity_poly.type
_entity_poly.pdbx_seq_one_letter_code
_entity_poly.pdbx_strand_id
1 'polypeptide(L)'
;VHAENSRKLNELGVLMIDLTPAAIGPFCVPPVNLVEHVGKGEMNVNMVTCGGQATIPMVAAVSRVQQVAYGEIVATVSSKSAGPGTRKNIDEFTRTTAGAVEKVGGAKKGKAIIILNPAEPPLIMRDTVHCLTETEPDQAKITASIHAMIKEVQKYVPGYRLVNGPVFDGKRVSVYWKSKAWATTCPGTPATSTS
;
A
#
# COMPACT_ATOMS: atom_id res chain seq x y z
N VAL A 1 -14.60 -4.62 -18.05
CA VAL A 1 -15.58 -4.31 -17.00
C VAL A 1 -15.21 -3.02 -16.28
N HIS A 2 -14.03 -2.90 -15.60
CA HIS A 2 -13.70 -1.70 -14.81
C HIS A 2 -13.62 -0.42 -15.65
N ALA A 3 -12.92 -0.43 -16.78
CA ALA A 3 -12.83 0.73 -17.68
C ALA A 3 -14.21 1.16 -18.21
N GLU A 4 -15.07 0.21 -18.53
CA GLU A 4 -16.43 0.49 -18.98
C GLU A 4 -17.29 1.10 -17.86
N ASN A 5 -17.20 0.55 -16.65
CA ASN A 5 -17.91 1.10 -15.48
C ASN A 5 -17.42 2.51 -15.18
N SER A 6 -16.12 2.77 -15.22
CA SER A 6 -15.54 4.09 -15.02
C SER A 6 -16.11 5.11 -16.02
N ARG A 7 -16.16 4.76 -17.30
CA ARG A 7 -16.74 5.61 -18.33
C ARG A 7 -18.22 5.93 -18.08
N LYS A 8 -19.04 4.90 -17.81
CA LYS A 8 -20.47 5.07 -17.54
C LYS A 8 -20.74 5.92 -16.29
N LEU A 9 -19.97 5.71 -15.21
CA LEU A 9 -20.12 6.49 -13.98
C LEU A 9 -19.70 7.95 -14.18
N ASN A 10 -18.63 8.18 -14.96
CA ASN A 10 -18.20 9.53 -15.30
C ASN A 10 -19.26 10.29 -16.13
N GLU A 11 -19.90 9.62 -17.11
CA GLU A 11 -21.02 10.19 -17.88
C GLU A 11 -22.21 10.59 -16.99
N LEU A 12 -22.39 9.90 -15.87
CA LEU A 12 -23.45 10.18 -14.88
C LEU A 12 -23.02 11.18 -13.80
N GLY A 13 -21.80 11.72 -13.86
CA GLY A 13 -21.27 12.61 -12.84
C GLY A 13 -21.02 11.94 -11.48
N VAL A 14 -20.80 10.63 -11.45
CA VAL A 14 -20.60 9.85 -10.22
C VAL A 14 -19.11 9.56 -10.03
N LEU A 15 -18.56 9.96 -8.87
CA LEU A 15 -17.19 9.64 -8.48
C LEU A 15 -17.03 8.13 -8.28
N MET A 16 -16.06 7.53 -8.94
CA MET A 16 -15.67 6.13 -8.75
C MET A 16 -14.43 6.03 -7.88
N ILE A 17 -14.51 5.25 -6.81
CA ILE A 17 -13.36 4.84 -5.98
C ILE A 17 -13.07 3.37 -6.32
N ASP A 18 -12.01 3.13 -7.09
CA ASP A 18 -11.64 1.80 -7.55
C ASP A 18 -10.73 1.10 -6.54
N LEU A 19 -11.22 0.00 -5.96
CA LEU A 19 -10.50 -0.83 -4.99
C LEU A 19 -9.83 -2.05 -5.64
N THR A 20 -9.72 -2.06 -6.96
CA THR A 20 -9.16 -3.19 -7.70
C THR A 20 -7.76 -2.88 -8.24
N PRO A 21 -6.94 -3.88 -8.55
CA PRO A 21 -5.63 -3.66 -9.16
C PRO A 21 -5.69 -3.27 -10.64
N ALA A 22 -6.88 -3.01 -11.20
CA ALA A 22 -7.07 -2.64 -12.60
C ALA A 22 -6.36 -1.32 -13.01
N ALA A 23 -5.97 -0.50 -12.04
CA ALA A 23 -5.22 0.74 -12.22
C ALA A 23 -5.90 1.74 -13.18
N ILE A 24 -7.22 1.85 -13.10
CA ILE A 24 -8.01 2.83 -13.84
C ILE A 24 -8.13 4.09 -12.98
N GLY A 25 -7.73 5.22 -13.53
CA GLY A 25 -7.61 6.46 -12.78
C GLY A 25 -6.28 6.62 -12.03
N PRO A 26 -6.03 7.80 -11.45
CA PRO A 26 -4.80 8.09 -10.72
C PRO A 26 -4.73 7.31 -9.42
N PHE A 27 -3.52 6.91 -9.04
CA PHE A 27 -3.28 6.22 -7.77
C PHE A 27 -3.45 7.15 -6.57
N CYS A 28 -4.25 6.72 -5.61
CA CYS A 28 -4.47 7.44 -4.36
C CYS A 28 -4.06 6.58 -3.16
N VAL A 29 -3.14 7.11 -2.37
CA VAL A 29 -2.77 6.59 -1.05
C VAL A 29 -3.00 7.73 -0.05
N PRO A 30 -4.09 7.71 0.74
CA PRO A 30 -4.58 8.87 1.46
C PRO A 30 -3.54 9.67 2.26
N PRO A 31 -2.65 9.07 3.06
CA PRO A 31 -1.70 9.84 3.87
C PRO A 31 -0.54 10.41 3.03
N VAL A 32 -0.48 10.08 1.73
CA VAL A 32 0.59 10.54 0.83
C VAL A 32 0.07 11.61 -0.12
N ASN A 33 -0.99 11.34 -0.87
CA ASN A 33 -1.40 12.20 -1.98
C ASN A 33 -2.91 12.46 -2.11
N LEU A 34 -3.73 12.19 -1.08
CA LEU A 34 -5.18 12.45 -1.17
C LEU A 34 -5.49 13.89 -1.56
N VAL A 35 -4.75 14.86 -1.02
CA VAL A 35 -4.94 16.28 -1.31
C VAL A 35 -4.73 16.65 -2.79
N GLU A 36 -4.04 15.81 -3.53
CA GLU A 36 -3.83 15.99 -4.98
C GLU A 36 -5.08 15.67 -5.80
N HIS A 37 -6.00 14.89 -5.23
CA HIS A 37 -7.21 14.41 -5.91
C HIS A 37 -8.47 15.13 -5.45
N VAL A 38 -8.48 15.68 -4.23
CA VAL A 38 -9.66 16.36 -3.68
C VAL A 38 -9.87 17.72 -4.39
N GLY A 39 -11.09 17.94 -4.88
CA GLY A 39 -11.49 19.22 -5.49
C GLY A 39 -10.95 19.49 -6.88
N LYS A 40 -10.31 18.54 -7.54
CA LYS A 40 -9.73 18.69 -8.88
C LYS A 40 -10.60 18.16 -10.02
N GLY A 41 -11.84 17.78 -9.73
CA GLY A 41 -12.78 17.28 -10.74
C GLY A 41 -12.46 15.85 -11.23
N GLU A 42 -11.58 15.14 -10.56
CA GLU A 42 -11.32 13.74 -10.87
C GLU A 42 -12.54 12.88 -10.53
N MET A 43 -13.03 12.14 -11.50
CA MET A 43 -14.21 11.30 -11.37
C MET A 43 -13.86 9.83 -11.12
N ASN A 44 -12.58 9.50 -11.03
CA ASN A 44 -12.08 8.18 -10.70
C ASN A 44 -10.76 8.30 -9.93
N VAL A 45 -10.65 7.58 -8.82
CA VAL A 45 -9.39 7.39 -8.09
C VAL A 45 -9.17 5.91 -7.85
N ASN A 46 -7.95 5.44 -8.07
CA ASN A 46 -7.58 4.05 -7.84
C ASN A 46 -6.84 3.90 -6.52
N MET A 47 -7.37 3.07 -5.63
CA MET A 47 -6.81 2.79 -4.31
C MET A 47 -5.68 1.75 -4.34
N VAL A 48 -5.10 1.51 -5.50
CA VAL A 48 -3.98 0.58 -5.72
C VAL A 48 -4.35 -0.87 -5.38
N THR A 49 -3.87 -1.36 -4.25
CA THR A 49 -4.12 -2.70 -3.71
C THR A 49 -4.05 -2.65 -2.18
N CYS A 50 -4.56 -3.68 -1.50
CA CYS A 50 -4.46 -3.75 -0.03
C CYS A 50 -2.99 -3.72 0.45
N GLY A 51 -2.10 -4.48 -0.21
CA GLY A 51 -0.67 -4.45 0.07
C GLY A 51 -0.04 -3.09 -0.24
N GLY A 52 -0.46 -2.43 -1.33
CA GLY A 52 0.00 -1.10 -1.70
C GLY A 52 -0.41 -0.05 -0.68
N GLN A 53 -1.70 0.00 -0.28
CA GLN A 53 -2.17 0.92 0.74
C GLN A 53 -1.43 0.76 2.07
N ALA A 54 -1.03 -0.45 2.35
CA ALA A 54 -0.37 -0.80 3.58
C ALA A 54 1.13 -0.42 3.59
N THR A 55 1.83 -0.51 2.47
CA THR A 55 3.30 -0.41 2.38
C THR A 55 3.80 0.89 1.77
N ILE A 56 3.07 1.46 0.79
CA ILE A 56 3.48 2.69 0.10
C ILE A 56 3.67 3.87 1.06
N PRO A 57 2.88 4.05 2.14
CA PRO A 57 3.16 5.08 3.14
C PRO A 57 4.57 5.02 3.71
N MET A 58 5.12 3.81 3.89
CA MET A 58 6.49 3.65 4.41
C MET A 58 7.54 4.01 3.36
N VAL A 59 7.34 3.65 2.10
CA VAL A 59 8.21 4.10 1.01
C VAL A 59 8.21 5.62 0.91
N ALA A 60 7.03 6.24 0.93
CA ALA A 60 6.86 7.70 0.89
C ALA A 60 7.50 8.38 2.12
N ALA A 61 7.44 7.75 3.30
CA ALA A 61 8.08 8.27 4.50
C ALA A 61 9.61 8.33 4.38
N VAL A 62 10.21 7.39 3.64
CA VAL A 62 11.66 7.42 3.35
C VAL A 62 11.95 8.42 2.23
N SER A 63 11.21 8.35 1.12
CA SER A 63 11.49 9.13 -0.09
C SER A 63 11.32 10.64 0.10
N ARG A 64 10.43 11.09 0.97
CA ARG A 64 10.29 12.52 1.30
C ARG A 64 11.46 13.11 2.10
N VAL A 65 12.31 12.27 2.68
CA VAL A 65 13.53 12.68 3.38
C VAL A 65 14.71 12.57 2.46
N GLN A 66 14.78 11.50 1.68
CA GLN A 66 15.94 11.19 0.86
C GLN A 66 15.55 10.35 -0.36
N GLN A 67 16.18 10.62 -1.50
CA GLN A 67 15.88 9.94 -2.76
C GLN A 67 16.06 8.42 -2.63
N VAL A 68 15.03 7.68 -3.02
CA VAL A 68 15.00 6.22 -3.05
C VAL A 68 15.24 5.75 -4.49
N ALA A 69 16.37 5.08 -4.72
CA ALA A 69 16.71 4.51 -6.03
C ALA A 69 15.84 3.30 -6.36
N TYR A 70 15.55 2.47 -5.34
CA TYR A 70 14.76 1.25 -5.48
C TYR A 70 13.91 1.02 -4.23
N GLY A 71 12.62 0.80 -4.44
CA GLY A 71 11.66 0.44 -3.39
C GLY A 71 11.07 -0.94 -3.66
N GLU A 72 11.15 -1.84 -2.69
CA GLU A 72 10.55 -3.17 -2.76
C GLU A 72 9.58 -3.36 -1.61
N ILE A 73 8.41 -3.91 -1.92
CA ILE A 73 7.47 -4.35 -0.90
C ILE A 73 7.28 -5.87 -0.98
N VAL A 74 7.21 -6.51 0.18
CA VAL A 74 6.82 -7.92 0.33
C VAL A 74 5.58 -7.96 1.19
N ALA A 75 4.42 -8.16 0.57
CA ALA A 75 3.13 -8.23 1.25
C ALA A 75 2.74 -9.69 1.51
N THR A 76 2.70 -10.07 2.79
CA THR A 76 2.27 -11.41 3.21
C THR A 76 0.83 -11.34 3.69
N VAL A 77 -0.08 -11.94 2.93
CA VAL A 77 -1.52 -11.95 3.21
C VAL A 77 -2.01 -13.37 3.46
N SER A 78 -3.06 -13.53 4.26
CA SER A 78 -3.71 -14.83 4.43
C SER A 78 -4.27 -15.33 3.10
N SER A 79 -4.02 -16.59 2.76
CA SER A 79 -4.62 -17.23 1.59
C SER A 79 -6.13 -17.16 1.58
N LYS A 80 -6.77 -17.19 2.76
CA LYS A 80 -8.24 -17.09 2.89
C LYS A 80 -8.78 -15.71 2.54
N SER A 81 -8.01 -14.64 2.75
CA SER A 81 -8.41 -13.28 2.40
C SER A 81 -8.15 -12.92 0.92
N ALA A 82 -7.38 -13.74 0.21
CA ALA A 82 -7.17 -13.59 -1.22
C ALA A 82 -8.33 -14.24 -1.99
N GLY A 83 -9.27 -13.44 -2.47
CA GLY A 83 -10.40 -13.90 -3.28
C GLY A 83 -9.97 -14.50 -4.64
N PRO A 84 -10.89 -15.18 -5.34
CA PRO A 84 -10.61 -15.78 -6.64
C PRO A 84 -10.05 -14.77 -7.67
N GLY A 85 -10.51 -13.53 -7.63
CA GLY A 85 -10.02 -12.46 -8.51
C GLY A 85 -8.55 -12.13 -8.27
N THR A 86 -8.13 -12.00 -7.02
CA THR A 86 -6.72 -11.74 -6.66
C THR A 86 -5.81 -12.88 -7.10
N ARG A 87 -6.23 -14.14 -6.88
CA ARG A 87 -5.46 -15.32 -7.28
C ARG A 87 -5.30 -15.42 -8.80
N LYS A 88 -6.35 -15.08 -9.56
CA LYS A 88 -6.35 -15.13 -11.02
C LYS A 88 -5.51 -14.01 -11.64
N ASN A 89 -5.40 -12.87 -10.96
CA ASN A 89 -4.77 -11.65 -11.47
C ASN A 89 -3.57 -11.20 -10.60
N ILE A 90 -2.78 -12.16 -10.11
CA ILE A 90 -1.65 -11.85 -9.22
C ILE A 90 -0.60 -10.96 -9.90
N ASP A 91 -0.41 -11.11 -11.22
CA ASP A 91 0.49 -10.29 -12.02
C ASP A 91 0.01 -8.84 -12.12
N GLU A 92 -1.30 -8.63 -12.19
CA GLU A 92 -1.91 -7.29 -12.17
C GLU A 92 -1.70 -6.62 -10.81
N PHE A 93 -1.90 -7.38 -9.72
CA PHE A 93 -1.60 -6.91 -8.37
C PHE A 93 -0.15 -6.42 -8.25
N THR A 94 0.81 -7.23 -8.67
CA THR A 94 2.24 -6.90 -8.54
C THR A 94 2.64 -5.72 -9.42
N ARG A 95 2.17 -5.65 -10.66
CA ARG A 95 2.43 -4.52 -11.57
C ARG A 95 1.84 -3.21 -11.06
N THR A 96 0.57 -3.22 -10.65
CA THR A 96 -0.10 -2.02 -10.13
C THR A 96 0.56 -1.53 -8.86
N THR A 97 0.89 -2.43 -7.94
CA THR A 97 1.55 -2.07 -6.70
C THR A 97 2.96 -1.52 -6.94
N ALA A 98 3.76 -2.17 -7.81
CA ALA A 98 5.09 -1.69 -8.18
C ALA A 98 5.04 -0.29 -8.82
N GLY A 99 4.09 -0.06 -9.74
CA GLY A 99 3.87 1.24 -10.34
C GLY A 99 3.48 2.33 -9.33
N ALA A 100 2.72 1.97 -8.30
CA ALA A 100 2.35 2.91 -7.25
C ALA A 100 3.51 3.17 -6.26
N VAL A 101 4.41 2.20 -6.03
CA VAL A 101 5.67 2.43 -5.30
C VAL A 101 6.51 3.50 -5.98
N GLU A 102 6.53 3.51 -7.32
CA GLU A 102 7.22 4.55 -8.10
C GLU A 102 6.46 5.89 -8.05
N LYS A 103 5.20 5.89 -8.48
CA LYS A 103 4.43 7.12 -8.72
C LYS A 103 3.98 7.84 -7.45
N VAL A 104 3.65 7.10 -6.40
CA VAL A 104 3.15 7.63 -5.13
C VAL A 104 4.19 7.50 -4.02
N GLY A 105 4.88 6.36 -3.96
CA GLY A 105 5.94 6.12 -3.00
C GLY A 105 7.20 6.94 -3.23
N GLY A 106 7.44 7.42 -4.46
CA GLY A 106 8.58 8.26 -4.81
C GLY A 106 9.89 7.49 -5.04
N ALA A 107 9.85 6.18 -5.18
CA ALA A 107 11.02 5.40 -5.58
C ALA A 107 11.25 5.50 -7.10
N LYS A 108 12.51 5.56 -7.56
CA LYS A 108 12.82 5.54 -9.00
C LYS A 108 12.46 4.23 -9.68
N LYS A 109 12.59 3.12 -8.94
CA LYS A 109 12.19 1.79 -9.35
C LYS A 109 11.40 1.11 -8.24
N GLY A 110 10.28 0.50 -8.61
CA GLY A 110 9.40 -0.19 -7.69
C GLY A 110 9.32 -1.70 -7.99
N LYS A 111 9.22 -2.49 -6.94
CA LYS A 111 8.91 -3.92 -7.03
C LYS A 111 7.90 -4.30 -5.96
N ALA A 112 6.99 -5.20 -6.30
CA ALA A 112 6.04 -5.76 -5.36
C ALA A 112 6.08 -7.28 -5.43
N ILE A 113 6.06 -7.90 -4.27
CA ILE A 113 5.98 -9.35 -4.08
C ILE A 113 4.77 -9.60 -3.18
N ILE A 114 3.90 -10.53 -3.58
CA ILE A 114 2.80 -11.00 -2.74
C ILE A 114 3.07 -12.44 -2.31
N ILE A 115 2.89 -12.71 -1.03
CA ILE A 115 2.97 -14.06 -0.44
C ILE A 115 1.59 -14.42 0.09
N LEU A 116 0.99 -15.47 -0.48
CA LEU A 116 -0.26 -16.03 0.00
C LEU A 116 0.05 -17.10 1.06
N ASN A 117 -0.21 -16.77 2.33
CA ASN A 117 0.12 -17.66 3.45
C ASN A 117 -1.07 -18.56 3.80
N PRO A 118 -0.93 -19.90 3.77
CA PRO A 118 -2.01 -20.83 4.03
C PRO A 118 -2.16 -21.20 5.52
N ALA A 119 -1.42 -20.57 6.43
CA ALA A 119 -1.42 -20.93 7.86
C ALA A 119 -2.82 -20.87 8.49
N GLU A 120 -3.06 -21.78 9.44
CA GLU A 120 -4.23 -21.84 10.32
C GLU A 120 -3.78 -21.75 11.78
N PRO A 121 -4.36 -20.85 12.58
CA PRO A 121 -5.35 -19.82 12.19
C PRO A 121 -4.76 -18.78 11.21
N PRO A 122 -5.61 -18.09 10.42
CA PRO A 122 -5.14 -17.13 9.42
C PRO A 122 -4.26 -16.05 10.03
N LEU A 123 -3.11 -15.79 9.39
CA LEU A 123 -2.19 -14.77 9.86
C LEU A 123 -2.74 -13.36 9.56
N ILE A 124 -2.48 -12.45 10.49
CA ILE A 124 -2.59 -11.02 10.25
C ILE A 124 -1.59 -10.63 9.15
N MET A 125 -1.98 -9.70 8.27
CA MET A 125 -1.09 -9.17 7.24
C MET A 125 0.22 -8.69 7.88
N ARG A 126 1.33 -9.19 7.33
CA ARG A 126 2.69 -8.79 7.70
C ARG A 126 3.44 -8.42 6.45
N ASP A 127 3.97 -7.24 6.45
CA ASP A 127 4.64 -6.74 5.27
C ASP A 127 6.01 -6.18 5.62
N THR A 128 6.86 -6.21 4.62
CA THR A 128 8.20 -5.66 4.68
C THR A 128 8.36 -4.65 3.55
N VAL A 129 8.97 -3.54 3.85
CA VAL A 129 9.39 -2.54 2.88
C VAL A 129 10.91 -2.45 2.91
N HIS A 130 11.54 -2.51 1.75
CA HIS A 130 12.95 -2.25 1.57
C HIS A 130 13.12 -1.04 0.66
N CYS A 131 13.84 -0.02 1.13
CA CYS A 131 14.22 1.15 0.35
C CYS A 131 15.74 1.20 0.22
N LEU A 132 16.24 1.26 -1.00
CA LEU A 132 17.63 1.55 -1.29
C LEU A 132 17.77 3.03 -1.60
N THR A 133 18.43 3.78 -0.74
CA THR A 133 18.68 5.22 -0.92
C THR A 133 19.87 5.46 -1.85
N GLU A 134 19.88 6.59 -2.56
CA GLU A 134 20.97 6.92 -3.46
C GLU A 134 22.28 7.24 -2.72
N THR A 135 22.14 7.87 -1.57
CA THR A 135 23.25 8.25 -0.69
C THR A 135 23.07 7.60 0.68
N GLU A 136 24.05 7.74 1.56
CA GLU A 136 23.95 7.24 2.94
C GLU A 136 22.72 7.84 3.64
N PRO A 137 21.86 7.02 4.29
CA PRO A 137 20.60 7.48 4.86
C PRO A 137 20.79 8.33 6.12
N ASP A 138 20.07 9.46 6.20
CA ASP A 138 19.90 10.20 7.45
C ASP A 138 18.95 9.41 8.36
N GLN A 139 19.53 8.52 9.17
CA GLN A 139 18.79 7.56 9.99
C GLN A 139 17.81 8.25 10.95
N ALA A 140 18.21 9.38 11.55
CA ALA A 140 17.39 10.11 12.51
C ALA A 140 16.15 10.73 11.84
N LYS A 141 16.34 11.41 10.70
CA LYS A 141 15.23 12.03 9.97
C LYS A 141 14.32 10.99 9.34
N ILE A 142 14.84 9.91 8.78
CA ILE A 142 14.03 8.82 8.22
C ILE A 142 13.21 8.16 9.31
N THR A 143 13.80 7.87 10.47
CA THR A 143 13.07 7.28 11.60
C THR A 143 11.94 8.19 12.07
N ALA A 144 12.20 9.48 12.24
CA ALA A 144 11.18 10.47 12.62
C ALA A 144 10.06 10.54 11.57
N SER A 145 10.41 10.53 10.28
CA SER A 145 9.47 10.55 9.17
C SER A 145 8.57 9.31 9.14
N ILE A 146 9.13 8.13 9.36
CA ILE A 146 8.36 6.87 9.46
C ILE A 146 7.39 6.92 10.63
N HIS A 147 7.83 7.35 11.81
CA HIS A 147 6.93 7.47 12.97
C HIS A 147 5.81 8.50 12.74
N ALA A 148 6.11 9.62 12.10
CA ALA A 148 5.09 10.60 11.73
C ALA A 148 4.04 10.01 10.77
N MET A 149 4.50 9.29 9.73
CA MET A 149 3.61 8.63 8.77
C MET A 149 2.73 7.56 9.45
N ILE A 150 3.27 6.78 10.38
CA ILE A 150 2.49 5.80 11.13
C ILE A 150 1.35 6.48 11.89
N LYS A 151 1.61 7.60 12.55
CA LYS A 151 0.57 8.38 13.26
C LYS A 151 -0.52 8.86 12.30
N GLU A 152 -0.18 9.29 11.09
CA GLU A 152 -1.16 9.67 10.07
C GLU A 152 -2.03 8.48 9.65
N VAL A 153 -1.42 7.34 9.36
CA VAL A 153 -2.17 6.12 9.00
C VAL A 153 -3.05 5.65 10.16
N GLN A 154 -2.58 5.74 11.40
CA GLN A 154 -3.32 5.33 12.60
C GLN A 154 -4.62 6.12 12.83
N LYS A 155 -4.78 7.31 12.24
CA LYS A 155 -6.03 8.07 12.31
C LYS A 155 -7.22 7.30 11.72
N TYR A 156 -6.99 6.41 10.76
CA TYR A 156 -8.04 5.60 10.11
C TYR A 156 -7.76 4.09 10.17
N VAL A 157 -6.55 3.66 10.52
CA VAL A 157 -6.16 2.26 10.75
C VAL A 157 -5.48 2.14 12.12
N PRO A 158 -6.22 2.12 13.23
CA PRO A 158 -5.63 2.13 14.60
C PRO A 158 -4.68 0.97 14.88
N GLY A 159 -4.85 -0.16 14.17
CA GLY A 159 -4.00 -1.35 14.30
C GLY A 159 -2.68 -1.30 13.52
N TYR A 160 -2.40 -0.21 12.78
CA TYR A 160 -1.18 -0.05 12.00
C TYR A 160 0.01 0.22 12.92
N ARG A 161 0.99 -0.68 12.95
CA ARG A 161 2.15 -0.53 13.86
C ARG A 161 3.39 -1.25 13.34
N LEU A 162 4.56 -0.70 13.65
CA LEU A 162 5.83 -1.39 13.41
C LEU A 162 5.91 -2.66 14.26
N VAL A 163 6.58 -3.66 13.72
CA VAL A 163 7.02 -4.84 14.49
C VAL A 163 8.27 -4.48 15.27
N ASN A 164 9.22 -3.85 14.57
CA ASN A 164 10.47 -3.29 15.10
C ASN A 164 10.68 -1.89 14.50
N GLY A 165 11.62 -1.12 15.01
CA GLY A 165 12.07 0.13 14.38
C GLY A 165 12.65 -0.11 12.97
N PRO A 166 12.84 0.94 12.17
CA PRO A 166 13.53 0.80 10.89
C PRO A 166 14.95 0.29 11.11
N VAL A 167 15.37 -0.65 10.25
CA VAL A 167 16.70 -1.23 10.25
C VAL A 167 17.50 -0.61 9.11
N PHE A 168 18.68 -0.11 9.41
CA PHE A 168 19.60 0.48 8.46
C PHE A 168 20.78 -0.45 8.22
N ASP A 169 21.09 -0.73 6.97
CA ASP A 169 22.24 -1.53 6.54
C ASP A 169 22.84 -0.88 5.29
N GLY A 170 23.89 -0.09 5.49
CA GLY A 170 24.39 0.82 4.47
C GLY A 170 23.27 1.69 3.93
N LYS A 171 23.12 1.73 2.61
CA LYS A 171 22.04 2.48 1.95
C LYS A 171 20.66 1.83 1.99
N ARG A 172 20.53 0.64 2.59
CA ARG A 172 19.24 -0.03 2.69
C ARG A 172 18.52 0.33 3.97
N VAL A 173 17.29 0.76 3.84
CA VAL A 173 16.34 1.00 4.94
C VAL A 173 15.26 -0.07 4.86
N SER A 174 15.11 -0.87 5.92
CA SER A 174 14.09 -1.92 6.00
C SER A 174 13.08 -1.61 7.08
N VAL A 175 11.80 -1.69 6.75
CA VAL A 175 10.68 -1.42 7.66
C VAL A 175 9.78 -2.64 7.73
N TYR A 176 9.52 -3.12 8.95
CA TYR A 176 8.68 -4.28 9.22
C TYR A 176 7.45 -3.84 10.00
N TRP A 177 6.27 -4.14 9.50
CA TRP A 177 5.04 -3.75 10.16
C TRP A 177 3.94 -4.82 10.07
N LYS A 178 2.88 -4.63 10.86
CA LYS A 178 1.70 -5.49 10.90
C LYS A 178 0.43 -4.65 11.04
N SER A 179 -0.67 -5.12 10.47
CA SER A 179 -1.98 -4.50 10.65
C SER A 179 -3.08 -5.55 10.70
N LYS A 180 -4.01 -5.39 11.65
CA LYS A 180 -5.24 -6.19 11.71
C LYS A 180 -6.33 -5.67 10.75
N ALA A 181 -6.36 -4.37 10.48
CA ALA A 181 -7.49 -3.72 9.83
C ALA A 181 -7.63 -4.08 8.34
N TRP A 182 -6.52 -4.23 7.63
CA TRP A 182 -6.56 -4.55 6.19
C TRP A 182 -7.03 -5.97 5.88
N ALA A 183 -6.89 -6.90 6.83
CA ALA A 183 -7.33 -8.28 6.66
C ALA A 183 -8.87 -8.43 6.79
N THR A 184 -9.53 -7.50 7.48
CA THR A 184 -10.97 -7.54 7.75
C THR A 184 -11.80 -6.68 6.79
N THR A 185 -11.17 -5.79 6.03
CA THR A 185 -11.87 -4.85 5.13
C THR A 185 -11.89 -5.28 3.66
N CYS A 186 -11.31 -6.43 3.30
CA CYS A 186 -11.56 -6.99 1.98
C CYS A 186 -13.04 -7.39 1.87
N PRO A 187 -13.82 -6.83 0.92
CA PRO A 187 -15.23 -7.20 0.74
C PRO A 187 -15.34 -8.69 0.49
N GLY A 188 -16.06 -9.41 1.34
CA GLY A 188 -16.29 -10.84 1.22
C GLY A 188 -15.77 -11.72 2.36
N THR A 189 -15.08 -11.18 3.35
CA THR A 189 -14.71 -11.95 4.55
C THR A 189 -15.69 -11.65 5.68
N PRO A 190 -16.49 -12.61 6.17
CA PRO A 190 -17.34 -12.40 7.33
C PRO A 190 -16.46 -12.09 8.54
N ALA A 191 -16.83 -11.06 9.30
CA ALA A 191 -16.21 -10.74 10.58
C ALA A 191 -16.40 -11.94 11.51
N THR A 192 -15.36 -12.71 11.75
CA THR A 192 -15.36 -13.67 12.85
C THR A 192 -15.20 -12.88 14.13
N SER A 193 -16.30 -12.73 14.87
CA SER A 193 -16.30 -12.29 16.24
C SER A 193 -15.50 -13.31 17.05
N THR A 194 -14.30 -12.94 17.48
CA THR A 194 -13.61 -13.67 18.55
C THR A 194 -13.70 -12.81 19.80
N SER A 195 -14.54 -13.31 20.71
CA SER A 195 -14.57 -12.98 22.14
C SER A 195 -13.18 -13.02 22.76
#